data_aeab9337127d79bff93419bd766ac045
#
_entry.id   aeab9337127d79bff93419bd766ac045
#
_cell.length_a   1.000
_cell.length_b   1.000
_cell.length_c   1.000
_cell.angle_alpha   90.00
_cell.angle_beta   90.00
_cell.angle_gamma   90.00
#
_symmetry.space_group_name_H-M   'P 1'
#
loop_
_entity.id
_entity.type
_entity.pdbx_description
1 polymer ?
#
loop_
_entity_poly.entity_id
_entity_poly.type
_entity_poly.pdbx_seq_one_letter_code
_entity_poly.pdbx_strand_id
1 'polypeptide(L)'
;MTLLKMGVIGTSKKEDERRVPIHPEHLNRLPEAIRKQLIFEKGYGKPFNIDDAQISELTGGVASRDEILVDLGSAIIAKPILSDLEQIKHSGLIWGYPHCAQQYDITQTAIDKELTLVAFEDMHAWYPNGQPGRHTFYKNNELAGYCAVIHALSLKGIDGHYGNQRKVIIFSFGAVSRGAIYALKSHGFRDITICIQRPDHEVREEVLDVHYVRIRKGKENEPRLVVVEHDGTERPLLDLINESQ
;
A
#
# COMPACT_ATOMS: atom_id res chain seq x y z
N MET A 1 -1.59 31.12 -12.14
CA MET A 1 -0.82 29.86 -12.08
C MET A 1 -1.54 28.87 -12.98
N THR A 2 -0.90 28.41 -14.05
CA THR A 2 -1.52 27.45 -14.97
C THR A 2 -1.45 26.07 -14.31
N LEU A 3 -2.58 25.38 -14.17
CA LEU A 3 -2.61 24.02 -13.63
C LEU A 3 -2.00 23.06 -14.66
N LEU A 4 -1.24 22.09 -14.18
CA LEU A 4 -0.66 21.02 -15.00
C LEU A 4 -1.76 20.07 -15.49
N LYS A 5 -1.81 19.80 -16.79
CA LYS A 5 -2.64 18.71 -17.31
C LYS A 5 -1.98 17.37 -16.98
N MET A 6 -2.77 16.39 -16.57
CA MET A 6 -2.29 15.05 -16.21
C MET A 6 -3.15 13.96 -16.85
N GLY A 7 -2.50 12.99 -17.44
CA GLY A 7 -3.16 11.76 -17.87
C GLY A 7 -3.53 10.87 -16.69
N VAL A 8 -4.63 10.13 -16.79
CA VAL A 8 -5.06 9.14 -15.81
C VAL A 8 -5.19 7.80 -16.52
N ILE A 9 -4.25 6.90 -16.25
CA ILE A 9 -4.15 5.60 -16.90
C ILE A 9 -4.81 4.53 -16.02
N GLY A 10 -5.81 3.87 -16.57
CA GLY A 10 -6.59 2.83 -15.89
C GLY A 10 -6.08 1.41 -16.11
N THR A 11 -5.32 1.20 -17.19
CA THR A 11 -4.76 -0.11 -17.50
C THR A 11 -3.34 -0.23 -16.99
N SER A 12 -3.09 -1.14 -16.05
CA SER A 12 -1.72 -1.50 -15.68
C SER A 12 -1.21 -2.61 -16.60
N LYS A 13 0.05 -2.51 -17.01
CA LYS A 13 0.75 -3.59 -17.70
C LYS A 13 1.36 -4.61 -16.72
N LYS A 14 1.24 -4.37 -15.41
CA LYS A 14 1.63 -5.33 -14.39
C LYS A 14 0.56 -6.42 -14.29
N GLU A 15 1.01 -7.67 -14.29
CA GLU A 15 0.14 -8.83 -14.08
C GLU A 15 -0.69 -8.68 -12.79
N ASP A 16 -1.97 -9.02 -12.87
CA ASP A 16 -2.96 -8.97 -11.79
C ASP A 16 -3.22 -7.59 -11.15
N GLU A 17 -2.67 -6.50 -11.69
CA GLU A 17 -2.99 -5.16 -11.20
C GLU A 17 -4.31 -4.68 -11.83
N ARG A 18 -5.30 -4.43 -10.97
CA ARG A 18 -6.66 -3.98 -11.38
C ARG A 18 -7.08 -2.69 -10.71
N ARG A 19 -6.23 -2.10 -9.87
CA ARG A 19 -6.55 -0.83 -9.22
C ARG A 19 -6.51 0.31 -10.24
N VAL A 20 -7.48 1.20 -10.13
CA VAL A 20 -7.49 2.45 -10.90
C VAL A 20 -7.11 3.61 -9.99
N PRO A 21 -6.38 4.62 -10.49
CA PRO A 21 -5.99 5.78 -9.67
C PRO A 21 -7.19 6.56 -9.13
N ILE A 22 -8.22 6.74 -9.93
CA ILE A 22 -9.43 7.50 -9.60
C ILE A 22 -10.65 6.68 -10.00
N HIS A 23 -11.48 6.31 -9.02
CA HIS A 23 -12.73 5.62 -9.34
C HIS A 23 -13.68 6.59 -10.08
N PRO A 24 -14.25 6.21 -11.24
CA PRO A 24 -15.07 7.13 -12.06
C PRO A 24 -16.25 7.75 -11.32
N GLU A 25 -16.91 7.00 -10.43
CA GLU A 25 -18.01 7.53 -9.59
C GLU A 25 -17.56 8.66 -8.64
N HIS A 26 -16.26 8.76 -8.37
CA HIS A 26 -15.71 9.78 -7.48
C HIS A 26 -15.28 11.05 -8.22
N LEU A 27 -15.40 11.11 -9.54
CA LEU A 27 -15.00 12.30 -10.31
C LEU A 27 -15.66 13.58 -9.79
N ASN A 28 -16.94 13.52 -9.45
CA ASN A 28 -17.66 14.68 -8.91
C ASN A 28 -17.21 15.13 -7.51
N ARG A 29 -16.36 14.36 -6.82
CA ARG A 29 -15.72 14.77 -5.55
C ARG A 29 -14.52 15.68 -5.77
N LEU A 30 -13.99 15.71 -6.99
CA LEU A 30 -12.87 16.59 -7.35
C LEU A 30 -13.40 17.98 -7.74
N PRO A 31 -12.71 19.04 -7.31
CA PRO A 31 -13.02 20.38 -7.79
C PRO A 31 -12.98 20.45 -9.32
N GLU A 32 -13.92 21.15 -9.92
CA GLU A 32 -14.05 21.22 -11.39
C GLU A 32 -12.77 21.70 -12.06
N ALA A 33 -12.11 22.72 -11.50
CA ALA A 33 -10.85 23.25 -12.02
C ALA A 33 -9.75 22.19 -12.10
N ILE A 34 -9.70 21.22 -11.16
CA ILE A 34 -8.75 20.11 -11.18
C ILE A 34 -9.23 19.04 -12.18
N ARG A 35 -10.50 18.67 -12.10
CA ARG A 35 -11.10 17.63 -12.94
C ARG A 35 -10.93 17.95 -14.43
N LYS A 36 -11.06 19.20 -14.84
CA LYS A 36 -10.84 19.65 -16.22
C LYS A 36 -9.37 19.64 -16.68
N GLN A 37 -8.43 19.39 -15.78
CA GLN A 37 -7.03 19.15 -16.14
C GLN A 37 -6.69 17.66 -16.33
N LEU A 38 -7.60 16.76 -15.99
CA LEU A 38 -7.38 15.31 -16.09
C LEU A 38 -7.82 14.79 -17.45
N ILE A 39 -6.92 14.10 -18.14
CA ILE A 39 -7.14 13.43 -19.42
C ILE A 39 -7.13 11.93 -19.16
N PHE A 40 -8.26 11.26 -19.35
CA PHE A 40 -8.39 9.84 -19.05
C PHE A 40 -8.00 8.96 -20.22
N GLU A 41 -7.46 7.77 -19.94
CA GLU A 41 -7.16 6.77 -20.96
C GLU A 41 -8.46 6.28 -21.61
N LYS A 42 -8.46 6.06 -22.91
CA LYS A 42 -9.60 5.47 -23.65
C LYS A 42 -10.03 4.14 -23.03
N GLY A 43 -11.32 3.99 -22.76
CA GLY A 43 -11.87 2.80 -22.13
C GLY A 43 -11.70 2.74 -20.61
N TYR A 44 -11.21 3.79 -19.99
CA TYR A 44 -11.01 3.85 -18.52
C TYR A 44 -12.26 3.46 -17.72
N GLY A 45 -13.42 3.91 -18.16
CA GLY A 45 -14.71 3.66 -17.50
C GLY A 45 -15.35 2.30 -17.79
N LYS A 46 -14.87 1.55 -18.78
CA LYS A 46 -15.49 0.28 -19.22
C LYS A 46 -15.73 -0.74 -18.10
N PRO A 47 -14.78 -0.99 -17.17
CA PRO A 47 -15.01 -1.91 -16.05
C PRO A 47 -16.14 -1.47 -15.10
N PHE A 48 -16.55 -0.21 -15.19
CA PHE A 48 -17.57 0.43 -14.35
C PHE A 48 -18.85 0.75 -15.11
N ASN A 49 -19.00 0.26 -16.35
CA ASN A 49 -20.13 0.55 -17.27
C ASN A 49 -20.29 2.05 -17.56
N ILE A 50 -19.20 2.80 -17.60
CA ILE A 50 -19.14 4.22 -17.93
C ILE A 50 -18.40 4.36 -19.26
N ASP A 51 -18.97 5.08 -20.21
CA ASP A 51 -18.34 5.29 -21.52
C ASP A 51 -17.40 6.50 -21.55
N ASP A 52 -16.61 6.60 -22.61
CA ASP A 52 -15.64 7.67 -22.79
C ASP A 52 -16.29 9.05 -22.95
N ALA A 53 -17.52 9.13 -23.47
CA ALA A 53 -18.26 10.38 -23.62
C ALA A 53 -18.63 10.94 -22.23
N GLN A 54 -19.14 10.08 -21.36
CA GLN A 54 -19.48 10.46 -19.96
C GLN A 54 -18.25 10.94 -19.19
N ILE A 55 -17.10 10.28 -19.37
CA ILE A 55 -15.84 10.74 -18.75
C ILE A 55 -15.41 12.08 -19.33
N SER A 56 -15.46 12.26 -20.66
CA SER A 56 -15.06 13.50 -21.34
C SER A 56 -15.92 14.70 -20.92
N GLU A 57 -17.21 14.49 -20.70
CA GLU A 57 -18.11 15.54 -20.22
C GLU A 57 -17.67 16.12 -18.87
N LEU A 58 -17.23 15.27 -17.97
CA LEU A 58 -16.85 15.64 -16.61
C LEU A 58 -15.40 16.12 -16.48
N THR A 59 -14.50 15.76 -17.39
CA THR A 59 -13.05 15.91 -17.26
C THR A 59 -12.45 16.80 -18.35
N GLY A 60 -11.15 16.77 -18.52
CA GLY A 60 -10.42 17.43 -19.61
C GLY A 60 -10.46 16.67 -20.93
N GLY A 61 -11.05 15.47 -20.94
CA GLY A 61 -11.18 14.63 -22.13
C GLY A 61 -10.63 13.22 -21.95
N VAL A 62 -10.58 12.52 -23.09
CA VAL A 62 -10.07 11.15 -23.19
C VAL A 62 -9.02 11.08 -24.30
N ALA A 63 -7.92 10.36 -24.05
CA ALA A 63 -6.83 10.16 -24.99
C ALA A 63 -6.34 8.70 -24.98
N SER A 64 -5.59 8.29 -25.98
CA SER A 64 -4.89 7.01 -25.95
C SER A 64 -3.75 7.02 -24.93
N ARG A 65 -3.31 5.83 -24.52
CA ARG A 65 -2.15 5.70 -23.62
C ARG A 65 -0.90 6.38 -24.19
N ASP A 66 -0.67 6.23 -25.49
CA ASP A 66 0.51 6.80 -26.16
C ASP A 66 0.43 8.34 -26.16
N GLU A 67 -0.72 8.93 -26.48
CA GLU A 67 -0.90 10.39 -26.38
C GLU A 67 -0.66 10.90 -24.95
N ILE A 68 -1.05 10.14 -23.92
CA ILE A 68 -0.79 10.50 -22.52
C ILE A 68 0.71 10.42 -22.19
N LEU A 69 1.39 9.33 -22.54
CA LEU A 69 2.78 9.11 -22.13
C LEU A 69 3.76 9.91 -22.99
N VAL A 70 3.55 9.94 -24.31
CA VAL A 70 4.50 10.55 -25.26
C VAL A 70 4.24 12.04 -25.44
N ASP A 71 3.00 12.45 -25.68
CA ASP A 71 2.69 13.83 -26.01
C ASP A 71 2.49 14.68 -24.75
N LEU A 72 1.61 14.24 -23.83
CA LEU A 72 1.36 14.96 -22.57
C LEU A 72 2.55 14.83 -21.61
N GLY A 73 3.11 13.62 -21.42
CA GLY A 73 4.27 13.34 -20.59
C GLY A 73 4.06 13.52 -19.10
N SER A 74 2.81 13.48 -18.65
CA SER A 74 2.47 13.49 -17.23
C SER A 74 1.31 12.55 -17.00
N ALA A 75 1.48 11.56 -16.10
CA ALA A 75 0.51 10.50 -15.90
C ALA A 75 0.37 10.07 -14.44
N ILE A 76 -0.87 9.75 -14.06
CA ILE A 76 -1.21 9.03 -12.83
C ILE A 76 -1.44 7.56 -13.22
N ILE A 77 -0.61 6.66 -12.71
CA ILE A 77 -0.67 5.22 -12.97
C ILE A 77 -0.61 4.48 -11.63
N ALA A 78 -1.61 3.66 -11.32
CA ALA A 78 -1.64 2.98 -10.01
C ALA A 78 -0.35 2.19 -9.75
N LYS A 79 0.10 1.38 -10.69
CA LYS A 79 1.38 0.65 -10.63
C LYS A 79 2.13 0.77 -11.94
N PRO A 80 3.01 1.77 -12.09
CA PRO A 80 3.87 1.89 -13.26
C PRO A 80 4.89 0.74 -13.28
N ILE A 81 5.25 0.29 -14.47
CA ILE A 81 6.32 -0.67 -14.74
C ILE A 81 7.39 -0.04 -15.64
N LEU A 82 8.52 -0.70 -15.80
CA LEU A 82 9.65 -0.18 -16.55
C LEU A 82 9.26 0.36 -17.94
N SER A 83 8.45 -0.39 -18.70
CA SER A 83 8.03 0.05 -20.03
C SER A 83 7.16 1.32 -20.05
N ASP A 84 6.52 1.69 -18.95
CA ASP A 84 5.80 2.96 -18.85
C ASP A 84 6.80 4.13 -18.71
N LEU A 85 7.88 3.91 -17.94
CA LEU A 85 8.94 4.90 -17.78
C LEU A 85 9.78 5.06 -19.06
N GLU A 86 10.00 3.96 -19.78
CA GLU A 86 10.69 4.00 -21.09
C GLU A 86 9.86 4.76 -22.13
N GLN A 87 8.55 4.62 -22.12
CA GLN A 87 7.64 5.24 -23.06
C GLN A 87 7.39 6.73 -22.80
N ILE A 88 7.29 7.14 -21.53
CA ILE A 88 7.01 8.54 -21.18
C ILE A 88 8.12 9.46 -21.70
N LYS A 89 7.78 10.64 -22.16
CA LYS A 89 8.77 11.61 -22.66
C LYS A 89 9.80 12.00 -21.60
N HIS A 90 10.97 12.45 -22.03
CA HIS A 90 12.03 12.98 -21.16
C HIS A 90 11.51 14.15 -20.30
N SER A 91 12.01 14.26 -19.08
CA SER A 91 11.54 15.22 -18.05
C SER A 91 10.05 15.14 -17.75
N GLY A 92 9.44 13.97 -18.00
CA GLY A 92 8.03 13.70 -17.71
C GLY A 92 7.73 13.51 -16.23
N LEU A 93 6.44 13.32 -15.88
CA LEU A 93 5.98 13.10 -14.52
C LEU A 93 5.14 11.82 -14.42
N ILE A 94 5.47 10.97 -13.44
CA ILE A 94 4.64 9.82 -13.09
C ILE A 94 4.25 9.91 -11.61
N TRP A 95 2.96 9.75 -11.34
CA TRP A 95 2.39 9.66 -10.01
C TRP A 95 1.76 8.28 -9.81
N GLY A 96 2.28 7.49 -8.88
CA GLY A 96 1.84 6.10 -8.66
C GLY A 96 2.63 5.39 -7.58
N TYR A 97 2.70 4.04 -7.65
CA TYR A 97 3.54 3.19 -6.81
C TYR A 97 4.81 2.74 -7.56
N PRO A 98 5.80 3.61 -7.81
CA PRO A 98 7.03 3.24 -8.52
C PRO A 98 7.93 2.28 -7.72
N HIS A 99 7.91 2.31 -6.40
CA HIS A 99 8.76 1.50 -5.51
C HIS A 99 10.26 1.59 -5.85
N CYS A 100 10.77 2.80 -6.05
CA CYS A 100 12.15 3.05 -6.46
C CYS A 100 13.19 2.40 -5.53
N ALA A 101 12.94 2.38 -4.22
CA ALA A 101 13.85 1.76 -3.26
C ALA A 101 14.04 0.24 -3.46
N GLN A 102 13.10 -0.44 -4.14
CA GLN A 102 13.14 -1.87 -4.39
C GLN A 102 13.37 -2.23 -5.86
N GLN A 103 13.27 -1.26 -6.79
CA GLN A 103 13.33 -1.50 -8.24
C GLN A 103 14.41 -0.63 -8.89
N TYR A 104 15.62 -1.21 -9.02
CA TYR A 104 16.77 -0.52 -9.57
C TYR A 104 16.51 0.02 -10.98
N ASP A 105 15.93 -0.79 -11.87
CA ASP A 105 15.73 -0.41 -13.30
C ASP A 105 14.76 0.77 -13.43
N ILE A 106 13.71 0.81 -12.61
CA ILE A 106 12.78 1.95 -12.57
C ILE A 106 13.51 3.21 -12.09
N THR A 107 14.34 3.08 -11.06
CA THR A 107 15.09 4.22 -10.52
C THR A 107 16.12 4.73 -11.53
N GLN A 108 16.88 3.83 -12.15
CA GLN A 108 17.88 4.21 -13.15
C GLN A 108 17.23 4.88 -14.36
N THR A 109 16.15 4.30 -14.89
CA THR A 109 15.41 4.91 -16.02
C THR A 109 14.84 6.28 -15.66
N ALA A 110 14.35 6.46 -14.45
CA ALA A 110 13.85 7.75 -13.99
C ALA A 110 14.97 8.80 -13.93
N ILE A 111 16.17 8.42 -13.49
CA ILE A 111 17.35 9.30 -13.48
C ILE A 111 17.77 9.64 -14.91
N ASP A 112 17.94 8.64 -15.78
CA ASP A 112 18.41 8.81 -17.15
C ASP A 112 17.47 9.69 -18.01
N LYS A 113 16.17 9.64 -17.71
CA LYS A 113 15.16 10.45 -18.39
C LYS A 113 14.74 11.71 -17.63
N GLU A 114 15.40 12.03 -16.52
CA GLU A 114 15.09 13.19 -15.66
C GLU A 114 13.61 13.24 -15.24
N LEU A 115 13.01 12.10 -14.94
CA LEU A 115 11.59 12.03 -14.58
C LEU A 115 11.32 12.58 -13.18
N THR A 116 10.18 13.22 -13.02
CA THR A 116 9.62 13.52 -11.70
C THR A 116 8.72 12.35 -11.27
N LEU A 117 9.05 11.69 -10.15
CA LEU A 117 8.22 10.64 -9.58
C LEU A 117 7.52 11.13 -8.31
N VAL A 118 6.19 10.99 -8.27
CA VAL A 118 5.39 11.23 -7.07
C VAL A 118 4.92 9.87 -6.54
N ALA A 119 5.48 9.46 -5.41
CA ALA A 119 5.29 8.11 -4.88
C ALA A 119 4.08 8.03 -3.95
N PHE A 120 3.10 7.19 -4.28
CA PHE A 120 1.97 6.90 -3.41
C PHE A 120 2.40 6.24 -2.10
N GLU A 121 3.49 5.46 -2.11
CA GLU A 121 4.06 4.82 -0.93
C GLU A 121 4.62 5.79 0.10
N ASP A 122 4.93 7.04 -0.28
CA ASP A 122 5.44 8.07 0.62
C ASP A 122 4.41 9.16 0.97
N MET A 123 3.16 8.97 0.57
CA MET A 123 2.10 9.94 0.86
C MET A 123 1.57 9.78 2.29
N HIS A 124 1.86 10.77 3.12
CA HIS A 124 1.43 10.83 4.52
C HIS A 124 0.58 12.07 4.80
N ALA A 125 -0.33 11.97 5.76
CA ALA A 125 -0.80 13.15 6.46
C ALA A 125 0.36 13.71 7.29
N TRP A 126 0.60 15.01 7.24
CA TRP A 126 1.70 15.64 7.97
C TRP A 126 1.16 16.41 9.18
N TYR A 127 1.84 16.27 10.30
CA TYR A 127 1.56 17.09 11.47
C TYR A 127 2.15 18.50 11.31
N PRO A 128 1.62 19.52 12.03
CA PRO A 128 2.13 20.89 11.97
C PRO A 128 3.62 21.03 12.32
N ASN A 129 4.16 20.09 13.10
CA ASN A 129 5.58 20.02 13.46
C ASN A 129 6.48 19.37 12.39
N GLY A 130 5.94 19.06 11.20
CA GLY A 130 6.68 18.43 10.09
C GLY A 130 6.91 16.92 10.24
N GLN A 131 6.36 16.28 11.26
CA GLN A 131 6.44 14.83 11.41
C GLN A 131 5.42 14.12 10.51
N PRO A 132 5.79 12.99 9.88
CA PRO A 132 4.84 12.19 9.12
C PRO A 132 3.80 11.57 10.06
N GLY A 133 2.54 11.71 9.69
CA GLY A 133 1.41 11.09 10.36
C GLY A 133 1.00 9.79 9.67
N ARG A 134 -0.31 9.55 9.62
CA ARG A 134 -0.85 8.35 8.99
C ARG A 134 -0.62 8.36 7.48
N HIS A 135 -0.20 7.21 6.94
CA HIS A 135 -0.12 7.00 5.49
C HIS A 135 -1.49 7.22 4.82
N THR A 136 -1.53 7.95 3.72
CA THR A 136 -2.79 8.30 3.04
C THR A 136 -3.57 7.06 2.60
N PHE A 137 -2.87 6.03 2.14
CA PHE A 137 -3.46 4.76 1.68
C PHE A 137 -3.46 3.66 2.75
N TYR A 138 -3.54 4.01 4.03
CA TYR A 138 -3.50 3.03 5.12
C TYR A 138 -4.59 1.96 5.01
N LYS A 139 -5.77 2.29 4.48
CA LYS A 139 -6.85 1.31 4.25
C LYS A 139 -6.52 0.31 3.15
N ASN A 140 -5.81 0.72 2.10
CA ASN A 140 -5.31 -0.20 1.08
C ASN A 140 -4.29 -1.19 1.69
N ASN A 141 -3.41 -0.70 2.56
CA ASN A 141 -2.42 -1.54 3.24
C ASN A 141 -3.09 -2.50 4.24
N GLU A 142 -4.11 -2.04 4.95
CA GLU A 142 -4.93 -2.88 5.85
C GLU A 142 -5.63 -3.99 5.06
N LEU A 143 -6.27 -3.65 3.93
CA LEU A 143 -6.89 -4.63 3.05
C LEU A 143 -5.89 -5.66 2.50
N ALA A 144 -4.67 -5.23 2.15
CA ALA A 144 -3.62 -6.14 1.69
C ALA A 144 -3.29 -7.20 2.76
N GLY A 145 -3.13 -6.79 4.02
CA GLY A 145 -2.91 -7.73 5.13
C GLY A 145 -4.08 -8.66 5.37
N TYR A 146 -5.30 -8.14 5.31
CA TYR A 146 -6.52 -8.93 5.43
C TYR A 146 -6.61 -10.02 4.35
N CYS A 147 -6.47 -9.65 3.08
CA CYS A 147 -6.53 -10.58 1.95
C CYS A 147 -5.38 -11.60 1.97
N ALA A 148 -4.17 -11.21 2.36
CA ALA A 148 -3.04 -12.11 2.43
C ALA A 148 -3.26 -13.25 3.43
N VAL A 149 -3.84 -12.95 4.60
CA VAL A 149 -4.17 -13.96 5.61
C VAL A 149 -5.27 -14.88 5.10
N ILE A 150 -6.38 -14.35 4.55
CA ILE A 150 -7.47 -15.18 4.01
C ILE A 150 -6.91 -16.14 2.95
N HIS A 151 -6.09 -15.63 2.03
CA HIS A 151 -5.47 -16.45 0.98
C HIS A 151 -4.60 -17.56 1.58
N ALA A 152 -3.71 -17.22 2.53
CA ALA A 152 -2.84 -18.20 3.17
C ALA A 152 -3.61 -19.28 3.93
N LEU A 153 -4.64 -18.90 4.69
CA LEU A 153 -5.49 -19.84 5.42
C LEU A 153 -6.25 -20.76 4.46
N SER A 154 -6.80 -20.21 3.38
CA SER A 154 -7.50 -20.96 2.34
C SER A 154 -6.59 -22.00 1.67
N LEU A 155 -5.36 -21.60 1.29
CA LEU A 155 -4.39 -22.53 0.68
C LEU A 155 -3.96 -23.67 1.61
N LYS A 156 -3.97 -23.45 2.92
CA LYS A 156 -3.58 -24.43 3.93
C LYS A 156 -4.74 -25.22 4.50
N GLY A 157 -5.99 -24.84 4.20
CA GLY A 157 -7.17 -25.44 4.81
C GLY A 157 -7.20 -25.26 6.34
N ILE A 158 -6.71 -24.12 6.84
CA ILE A 158 -6.63 -23.81 8.27
C ILE A 158 -7.72 -22.81 8.65
N ASP A 159 -8.40 -23.11 9.75
CA ASP A 159 -9.43 -22.26 10.36
C ASP A 159 -9.27 -22.26 11.87
N GLY A 160 -9.58 -21.15 12.53
CA GLY A 160 -9.47 -21.02 13.98
C GLY A 160 -10.71 -21.47 14.75
N HIS A 161 -11.83 -21.78 14.07
CA HIS A 161 -13.05 -22.29 14.69
C HIS A 161 -13.03 -23.81 14.84
N TYR A 162 -12.28 -24.51 13.97
CA TYR A 162 -12.26 -25.95 13.92
C TYR A 162 -10.82 -26.48 14.11
N GLY A 163 -10.73 -27.64 14.77
CA GLY A 163 -9.46 -28.30 15.06
C GLY A 163 -8.76 -27.74 16.30
N ASN A 164 -7.45 -27.95 16.37
CA ASN A 164 -6.65 -27.47 17.51
C ASN A 164 -6.50 -25.96 17.48
N GLN A 165 -6.65 -25.33 18.65
CA GLN A 165 -6.35 -23.92 18.80
C GLN A 165 -4.88 -23.66 18.46
N ARG A 166 -4.64 -22.66 17.61
CA ARG A 166 -3.30 -22.29 17.17
C ARG A 166 -2.93 -20.94 17.72
N LYS A 167 -1.72 -20.82 18.19
CA LYS A 167 -1.12 -19.53 18.51
C LYS A 167 -0.63 -18.85 17.21
N VAL A 168 -0.80 -17.54 17.13
CA VAL A 168 -0.37 -16.76 15.98
C VAL A 168 0.60 -15.68 16.44
N ILE A 169 1.73 -15.57 15.77
CA ILE A 169 2.69 -14.49 16.01
C ILE A 169 2.72 -13.56 14.81
N ILE A 170 2.60 -12.27 15.07
CA ILE A 170 2.66 -11.20 14.07
C ILE A 170 3.86 -10.31 14.38
N PHE A 171 4.72 -10.11 13.41
CA PHE A 171 5.86 -9.20 13.54
C PHE A 171 5.52 -7.81 13.06
N SER A 172 5.76 -6.82 13.91
CA SER A 172 5.44 -5.42 13.70
C SER A 172 3.94 -5.12 13.82
N PHE A 173 3.60 -3.83 14.03
CA PHE A 173 2.23 -3.37 14.12
C PHE A 173 2.03 -2.11 13.28
N GLY A 174 1.58 -2.32 12.05
CA GLY A 174 1.24 -1.29 11.09
C GLY A 174 -0.11 -1.57 10.44
N ALA A 175 -0.43 -0.89 9.36
CA ALA A 175 -1.72 -1.05 8.66
C ALA A 175 -1.90 -2.48 8.12
N VAL A 176 -0.86 -3.08 7.53
CA VAL A 176 -0.87 -4.46 7.02
C VAL A 176 -1.13 -5.45 8.17
N SER A 177 -0.39 -5.34 9.26
CA SER A 177 -0.57 -6.21 10.43
C SER A 177 -1.98 -6.08 11.03
N ARG A 178 -2.52 -4.88 11.06
CA ARG A 178 -3.90 -4.62 11.51
C ARG A 178 -4.93 -5.39 10.66
N GLY A 179 -4.79 -5.34 9.35
CA GLY A 179 -5.63 -6.12 8.44
C GLY A 179 -5.49 -7.63 8.67
N ALA A 180 -4.26 -8.11 8.85
CA ALA A 180 -3.99 -9.52 9.18
C ALA A 180 -4.69 -9.94 10.48
N ILE A 181 -4.64 -9.12 11.54
CA ILE A 181 -5.31 -9.40 12.81
C ILE A 181 -6.83 -9.49 12.61
N TYR A 182 -7.42 -8.57 11.87
CA TYR A 182 -8.86 -8.61 11.61
C TYR A 182 -9.28 -9.87 10.85
N ALA A 183 -8.50 -10.31 9.86
CA ALA A 183 -8.76 -11.56 9.16
C ALA A 183 -8.64 -12.77 10.10
N LEU A 184 -7.59 -12.86 10.91
CA LEU A 184 -7.39 -13.93 11.88
C LEU A 184 -8.55 -14.00 12.89
N LYS A 185 -8.93 -12.86 13.48
CA LYS A 185 -10.04 -12.79 14.42
C LYS A 185 -11.37 -13.21 13.79
N SER A 186 -11.63 -12.79 12.54
CA SER A 186 -12.85 -13.19 11.82
C SER A 186 -12.88 -14.69 11.49
N HIS A 187 -11.72 -15.35 11.40
CA HIS A 187 -11.55 -16.78 11.20
C HIS A 187 -11.36 -17.57 12.52
N GLY A 188 -11.70 -16.97 13.66
CA GLY A 188 -11.77 -17.64 14.95
C GLY A 188 -10.46 -17.79 15.73
N PHE A 189 -9.36 -17.23 15.24
CA PHE A 189 -8.09 -17.21 15.98
C PHE A 189 -8.20 -16.24 17.17
N ARG A 190 -7.85 -16.72 18.37
CA ARG A 190 -7.97 -15.95 19.62
C ARG A 190 -6.63 -15.68 20.29
N ASP A 191 -5.67 -16.58 20.16
CA ASP A 191 -4.33 -16.44 20.72
C ASP A 191 -3.40 -15.78 19.69
N ILE A 192 -3.40 -14.44 19.68
CA ILE A 192 -2.63 -13.64 18.73
C ILE A 192 -1.64 -12.79 19.50
N THR A 193 -0.36 -13.01 19.27
CA THR A 193 0.74 -12.23 19.85
C THR A 193 1.37 -11.32 18.79
N ILE A 194 1.53 -10.04 19.12
CA ILE A 194 2.10 -9.02 18.25
C ILE A 194 3.45 -8.59 18.79
N CYS A 195 4.51 -8.86 18.05
CA CYS A 195 5.87 -8.45 18.37
C CYS A 195 6.15 -7.05 17.84
N ILE A 196 6.41 -6.09 18.72
CA ILE A 196 6.68 -4.68 18.39
C ILE A 196 8.08 -4.26 18.85
N GLN A 197 8.71 -3.35 18.13
CA GLN A 197 10.03 -2.79 18.54
C GLN A 197 9.90 -1.48 19.32
N ARG A 198 8.81 -0.74 19.11
CA ARG A 198 8.54 0.51 19.83
C ARG A 198 7.96 0.23 21.21
N PRO A 199 8.12 1.15 22.16
CA PRO A 199 7.48 1.05 23.48
C PRO A 199 5.94 0.98 23.38
N ASP A 200 5.30 0.31 24.31
CA ASP A 200 3.85 0.09 24.30
C ASP A 200 3.06 1.41 24.27
N HIS A 201 3.52 2.45 24.98
CA HIS A 201 2.87 3.77 25.00
C HIS A 201 2.91 4.50 23.65
N GLU A 202 3.71 4.05 22.69
CA GLU A 202 3.74 4.56 21.31
C GLU A 202 2.82 3.78 20.37
N VAL A 203 2.20 2.70 20.84
CA VAL A 203 1.21 1.95 20.04
C VAL A 203 -0.09 2.74 20.02
N ARG A 204 -0.42 3.28 18.85
CA ARG A 204 -1.67 4.01 18.66
C ARG A 204 -2.75 3.09 18.09
N GLU A 205 -4.00 3.33 18.51
CA GLU A 205 -5.16 2.59 18.02
C GLU A 205 -4.95 1.07 18.16
N GLU A 206 -4.66 0.61 19.37
CA GLU A 206 -4.51 -0.82 19.66
C GLU A 206 -5.71 -1.63 19.17
N VAL A 207 -5.44 -2.87 18.75
CA VAL A 207 -6.49 -3.85 18.54
C VAL A 207 -6.70 -4.59 19.86
N LEU A 208 -7.93 -4.64 20.34
CA LEU A 208 -8.27 -5.32 21.58
C LEU A 208 -8.18 -6.85 21.43
N ASP A 209 -8.07 -7.56 22.55
CA ASP A 209 -8.00 -9.03 22.64
C ASP A 209 -6.85 -9.64 21.81
N VAL A 210 -5.68 -9.04 21.89
CA VAL A 210 -4.41 -9.54 21.38
C VAL A 210 -3.32 -9.22 22.40
N HIS A 211 -2.21 -9.97 22.36
CA HIS A 211 -1.08 -9.77 23.25
C HIS A 211 0.01 -8.98 22.55
N TYR A 212 0.44 -7.85 23.12
CA TYR A 212 1.59 -7.10 22.63
C TYR A 212 2.82 -7.50 23.43
N VAL A 213 3.90 -7.84 22.74
CA VAL A 213 5.20 -8.08 23.33
C VAL A 213 6.24 -7.21 22.66
N ARG A 214 7.13 -6.64 23.46
CA ARG A 214 8.22 -5.84 22.91
C ARG A 214 9.36 -6.75 22.48
N ILE A 215 9.94 -6.47 21.31
CA ILE A 215 11.17 -7.12 20.85
C ILE A 215 12.27 -6.10 20.66
N ARG A 216 13.50 -6.47 20.99
CA ARG A 216 14.69 -5.68 20.73
C ARG A 216 15.79 -6.50 20.04
N LYS A 217 16.73 -5.82 19.42
CA LYS A 217 17.95 -6.48 18.96
C LYS A 217 18.77 -6.91 20.18
N GLY A 218 19.31 -8.12 20.12
CA GLY A 218 20.27 -8.62 21.10
C GLY A 218 21.55 -7.78 21.09
N LYS A 219 22.20 -7.73 22.25
CA LYS A 219 23.58 -7.20 22.42
C LYS A 219 24.60 -8.26 22.02
N GLU A 220 25.87 -7.92 22.10
CA GLU A 220 26.96 -8.87 21.90
C GLU A 220 26.82 -10.05 22.88
N ASN A 221 26.89 -11.28 22.36
CA ASN A 221 26.65 -12.55 23.08
C ASN A 221 25.19 -12.84 23.50
N GLU A 222 24.22 -12.05 23.07
CA GLU A 222 22.80 -12.34 23.23
C GLU A 222 22.19 -12.92 21.94
N PRO A 223 21.02 -13.59 22.03
CA PRO A 223 20.24 -13.95 20.84
C PRO A 223 19.96 -12.71 19.96
N ARG A 224 19.96 -12.93 18.65
CA ARG A 224 19.77 -11.84 17.66
C ARG A 224 18.52 -10.98 17.91
N LEU A 225 17.45 -11.60 18.42
CA LEU A 225 16.22 -10.93 18.82
C LEU A 225 15.78 -11.46 20.19
N VAL A 226 15.40 -10.54 21.05
CA VAL A 226 15.01 -10.79 22.43
C VAL A 226 13.60 -10.24 22.64
N VAL A 227 12.74 -11.02 23.27
CA VAL A 227 11.44 -10.60 23.78
C VAL A 227 11.63 -9.97 25.14
N VAL A 228 11.01 -8.83 25.37
CA VAL A 228 10.96 -8.14 26.66
C VAL A 228 9.52 -8.23 27.15
N GLU A 229 9.32 -8.98 28.22
CA GLU A 229 8.00 -9.15 28.85
C GLU A 229 7.60 -7.91 29.66
N HIS A 230 6.32 -7.82 30.03
CA HIS A 230 5.80 -6.65 30.78
C HIS A 230 6.44 -6.48 32.16
N ASP A 231 6.92 -7.56 32.77
CA ASP A 231 7.64 -7.53 34.06
C ASP A 231 9.13 -7.17 33.91
N GLY A 232 9.57 -6.94 32.67
CA GLY A 232 10.96 -6.62 32.34
C GLY A 232 11.87 -7.83 32.18
N THR A 233 11.36 -9.05 32.34
CA THR A 233 12.12 -10.26 32.02
C THR A 233 12.41 -10.36 30.53
N GLU A 234 13.53 -10.96 30.19
CA GLU A 234 13.98 -11.08 28.80
C GLU A 234 14.21 -12.55 28.44
N ARG A 235 13.79 -12.95 27.24
CA ARG A 235 14.01 -14.29 26.69
C ARG A 235 14.26 -14.26 25.18
N PRO A 236 14.89 -15.30 24.61
CA PRO A 236 15.03 -15.42 23.17
C PRO A 236 13.68 -15.40 22.45
N LEU A 237 13.59 -14.68 21.33
CA LEU A 237 12.37 -14.71 20.49
C LEU A 237 12.05 -16.14 20.00
N LEU A 238 13.08 -16.98 19.82
CA LEU A 238 12.90 -18.37 19.40
C LEU A 238 12.06 -19.18 20.39
N ASP A 239 12.16 -18.90 21.69
CA ASP A 239 11.36 -19.58 22.69
C ASP A 239 9.86 -19.27 22.52
N LEU A 240 9.51 -18.00 22.28
CA LEU A 240 8.13 -17.60 21.96
C LEU A 240 7.61 -18.32 20.69
N ILE A 241 8.46 -18.47 19.66
CA ILE A 241 8.09 -19.17 18.42
C ILE A 241 7.85 -20.65 18.69
N ASN A 242 8.72 -21.30 19.46
CA ASN A 242 8.60 -22.73 19.79
C ASN A 242 7.36 -23.04 20.62
N GLU A 243 6.93 -22.13 21.51
CA GLU A 243 5.69 -22.26 22.28
C GLU A 243 4.42 -22.15 21.41
N SER A 244 4.57 -21.71 20.17
CA SER A 244 3.45 -21.45 19.25
C SER A 244 3.25 -22.57 18.21
N GLN A 245 4.01 -23.68 18.32
CA GLN A 245 3.93 -24.85 17.41
C GLN A 245 2.89 -25.90 17.86
#